data_414c5510d5edfae8f70cc375d289fce1
#
_entry.id   414c5510d5edfae8f70cc375d289fce1
#
_cell.length_a   1.000
_cell.length_b   1.000
_cell.length_c   1.000
_cell.angle_alpha   90.00
_cell.angle_beta   90.00
_cell.angle_gamma   90.00
#
_symmetry.space_group_name_H-M   'P 1'
#
loop_
_entity.id
_entity.type
_entity.pdbx_description
1 polymer ?
#
loop_
_entity_poly.entity_id
_entity_poly.type
_entity_poly.pdbx_seq_one_letter_code
_entity_poly.pdbx_strand_id
1 'polypeptide(L)'
;MSVTPAPTTEWTGPTRFLAPPEPRVLADGSKRYEGITYAVAPGYRPLQLDVWVPPTPAPPPLVVWIHGGGWMFGDRRCLPETLRPNQLFEESVAAGLAIATIDYRHALEAHFPAQLHDAKAAIRYLRAHADALGLDTTKIGVWGESAGGHLAALVGLTGEHAELEGAIGVLRQSSTVDVVVDWYGPADLALQPREGRSVEIAAKLPPEMLTPPEELLAGGNDEHTLAVASPISYVTPAAPPFLLIHGTADTVVPYVQSEVLTRALADVGVSAQLVPIEGADHIFNGHDDIDSVVRLSVDYLAKALRIPPG
;
A
#
# COMPACT_ATOMS: atom_id res chain seq x y z
N MET A 1 -34.16 25.66 2.18
CA MET A 1 -33.53 26.15 0.96
C MET A 1 -32.93 24.94 0.27
N SER A 2 -33.44 24.57 -0.91
CA SER A 2 -32.92 23.46 -1.70
C SER A 2 -31.60 23.86 -2.32
N VAL A 3 -30.49 23.25 -1.91
CA VAL A 3 -29.21 23.41 -2.54
C VAL A 3 -29.23 22.57 -3.81
N THR A 4 -29.35 23.22 -4.96
CA THR A 4 -29.17 22.57 -6.26
C THR A 4 -27.71 22.12 -6.35
N PRO A 5 -27.41 20.81 -6.57
CA PRO A 5 -26.04 20.39 -6.78
C PRO A 5 -25.45 21.11 -7.98
N ALA A 6 -24.22 21.61 -7.85
CA ALA A 6 -23.51 22.21 -8.95
C ALA A 6 -23.47 21.23 -10.14
N PRO A 7 -23.63 21.71 -11.39
CA PRO A 7 -23.56 20.84 -12.54
C PRO A 7 -22.19 20.16 -12.56
N THR A 8 -22.17 18.84 -12.59
CA THR A 8 -20.98 18.05 -12.85
C THR A 8 -20.54 18.34 -14.29
N THR A 9 -19.72 19.36 -14.48
CA THR A 9 -19.03 19.58 -15.75
C THR A 9 -18.16 18.36 -15.99
N GLU A 10 -18.51 17.53 -16.97
CA GLU A 10 -17.62 16.49 -17.45
C GLU A 10 -16.28 17.17 -17.80
N TRP A 11 -15.23 16.71 -17.15
CA TRP A 11 -13.88 17.16 -17.46
C TRP A 11 -13.53 16.73 -18.90
N THR A 12 -13.46 17.69 -19.82
CA THR A 12 -13.06 17.49 -21.22
C THR A 12 -11.55 17.68 -21.44
N GLY A 13 -10.78 17.79 -20.36
CA GLY A 13 -9.32 17.95 -20.38
C GLY A 13 -8.56 16.67 -20.79
N PRO A 14 -7.21 16.71 -20.74
CA PRO A 14 -6.37 15.59 -21.12
C PRO A 14 -6.70 14.32 -20.32
N THR A 15 -6.38 13.18 -20.90
CA THR A 15 -6.59 11.85 -20.34
C THR A 15 -6.15 11.81 -18.86
N ARG A 16 -6.99 11.26 -17.99
CA ARG A 16 -6.71 11.13 -16.54
C ARG A 16 -5.70 10.05 -16.19
N PHE A 17 -5.25 9.29 -17.18
CA PHE A 17 -4.21 8.27 -17.12
C PHE A 17 -3.62 8.08 -18.53
N LEU A 18 -2.47 7.39 -18.65
CA LEU A 18 -1.85 7.07 -19.92
C LEU A 18 -1.86 5.54 -20.12
N ALA A 19 -1.89 5.11 -21.39
CA ALA A 19 -1.70 3.70 -21.73
C ALA A 19 -0.31 3.22 -21.26
N PRO A 20 -0.14 1.92 -20.93
CA PRO A 20 1.18 1.38 -20.62
C PRO A 20 2.17 1.64 -21.76
N PRO A 21 3.43 2.04 -21.47
CA PRO A 21 4.48 2.14 -22.47
C PRO A 21 4.95 0.74 -22.90
N GLU A 22 5.80 0.69 -23.92
CA GLU A 22 6.50 -0.55 -24.25
C GLU A 22 7.44 -0.95 -23.10
N PRO A 23 7.49 -2.24 -22.74
CA PRO A 23 8.35 -2.70 -21.66
C PRO A 23 9.83 -2.74 -22.05
N ARG A 24 10.71 -2.54 -21.10
CA ARG A 24 12.08 -2.95 -21.20
C ARG A 24 12.17 -4.45 -20.92
N VAL A 25 12.61 -5.23 -21.90
CA VAL A 25 12.87 -6.67 -21.75
C VAL A 25 14.28 -6.86 -21.23
N LEU A 26 14.43 -7.60 -20.13
CA LEU A 26 15.71 -7.91 -19.51
C LEU A 26 16.33 -9.19 -20.10
N ALA A 27 17.60 -9.46 -19.77
CA ALA A 27 18.35 -10.60 -20.31
C ALA A 27 17.75 -11.97 -19.94
N ASP A 28 17.07 -12.05 -18.80
CA ASP A 28 16.35 -13.24 -18.31
C ASP A 28 14.95 -13.40 -18.92
N GLY A 29 14.54 -12.47 -19.78
CA GLY A 29 13.22 -12.45 -20.42
C GLY A 29 12.14 -11.77 -19.57
N SER A 30 12.42 -11.32 -18.35
CA SER A 30 11.50 -10.53 -17.55
C SER A 30 11.26 -9.17 -18.19
N LYS A 31 10.11 -8.57 -17.91
CA LYS A 31 9.72 -7.26 -18.45
C LYS A 31 9.62 -6.24 -17.33
N ARG A 32 10.06 -5.03 -17.63
CA ARG A 32 9.86 -3.84 -16.77
C ARG A 32 9.09 -2.78 -17.51
N TYR A 33 8.05 -2.29 -16.88
CA TYR A 33 7.34 -1.08 -17.26
C TYR A 33 7.67 -0.01 -16.22
N GLU A 34 8.16 1.14 -16.64
CA GLU A 34 8.61 2.20 -15.74
C GLU A 34 7.86 3.51 -16.05
N GLY A 35 7.43 4.23 -15.01
CA GLY A 35 6.81 5.54 -15.12
C GLY A 35 5.43 5.53 -15.76
N ILE A 36 4.66 4.48 -15.59
CA ILE A 36 3.28 4.41 -16.06
C ILE A 36 2.44 5.43 -15.30
N THR A 37 1.87 6.41 -15.97
CA THR A 37 0.94 7.36 -15.35
C THR A 37 -0.44 6.72 -15.20
N TYR A 38 -0.78 6.26 -13.99
CA TYR A 38 -2.04 5.61 -13.69
C TYR A 38 -3.17 6.59 -13.33
N ALA A 39 -2.82 7.79 -12.85
CA ALA A 39 -3.78 8.83 -12.57
C ALA A 39 -3.16 10.22 -12.65
N VAL A 40 -4.00 11.20 -13.04
CA VAL A 40 -3.68 12.62 -12.98
C VAL A 40 -4.80 13.32 -12.23
N ALA A 41 -4.53 13.74 -11.00
CA ALA A 41 -5.45 14.57 -10.24
C ALA A 41 -5.19 16.05 -10.58
N PRO A 42 -6.23 16.87 -10.90
CA PRO A 42 -6.05 18.27 -11.23
C PRO A 42 -5.30 19.03 -10.12
N GLY A 43 -4.23 19.73 -10.49
CA GLY A 43 -3.40 20.50 -9.55
C GLY A 43 -2.31 19.70 -8.84
N TYR A 44 -2.20 18.40 -9.09
CA TYR A 44 -1.17 17.55 -8.52
C TYR A 44 -0.21 17.02 -9.60
N ARG A 45 0.95 16.50 -9.17
CA ARG A 45 1.86 15.73 -10.03
C ARG A 45 1.16 14.49 -10.58
N PRO A 46 1.55 13.99 -11.76
CA PRO A 46 1.09 12.68 -12.22
C PRO A 46 1.46 11.59 -11.20
N LEU A 47 0.52 10.71 -10.92
CA LEU A 47 0.76 9.54 -10.08
C LEU A 47 1.20 8.39 -10.97
N GLN A 48 2.35 7.81 -10.65
CA GLN A 48 3.00 6.81 -11.48
C GLN A 48 3.13 5.46 -10.76
N LEU A 49 3.28 4.41 -11.54
CA LEU A 49 3.64 3.07 -11.08
C LEU A 49 4.68 2.46 -11.99
N ASP A 50 5.41 1.48 -11.44
CA ASP A 50 6.32 0.62 -12.19
C ASP A 50 5.85 -0.83 -12.03
N VAL A 51 6.07 -1.68 -13.05
CA VAL A 51 5.67 -3.10 -13.00
C VAL A 51 6.82 -3.98 -13.43
N TRP A 52 7.06 -5.04 -12.67
CA TRP A 52 8.00 -6.09 -12.95
C TRP A 52 7.23 -7.37 -13.25
N VAL A 53 7.45 -7.95 -14.42
CA VAL A 53 6.72 -9.13 -14.89
C VAL A 53 7.70 -10.26 -15.13
N PRO A 54 7.57 -11.43 -14.45
CA PRO A 54 8.42 -12.59 -14.70
C PRO A 54 8.20 -13.20 -16.09
N PRO A 55 9.19 -13.92 -16.63
CA PRO A 55 9.08 -14.59 -17.93
C PRO A 55 8.33 -15.92 -17.81
N THR A 56 7.08 -15.89 -17.38
CA THR A 56 6.23 -17.07 -17.17
C THR A 56 5.44 -17.41 -18.45
N PRO A 57 5.13 -18.71 -18.71
CA PRO A 57 4.32 -19.12 -19.87
C PRO A 57 2.89 -18.59 -19.86
N ALA A 58 2.31 -18.42 -18.67
CA ALA A 58 0.98 -17.83 -18.46
C ALA A 58 1.13 -16.47 -17.74
N PRO A 59 0.14 -15.57 -17.87
CA PRO A 59 0.13 -14.33 -17.11
C PRO A 59 0.33 -14.60 -15.61
N PRO A 60 1.33 -13.97 -14.96
CA PRO A 60 1.58 -14.16 -13.54
C PRO A 60 0.55 -13.42 -12.68
N PRO A 61 0.23 -13.94 -11.48
CA PRO A 61 -0.58 -13.20 -10.51
C PRO A 61 0.16 -11.94 -10.03
N LEU A 62 -0.61 -10.94 -9.63
CA LEU A 62 -0.13 -9.60 -9.32
C LEU A 62 -0.07 -9.32 -7.83
N VAL A 63 1.01 -8.71 -7.39
CA VAL A 63 1.16 -8.07 -6.08
C VAL A 63 1.35 -6.56 -6.28
N VAL A 64 0.73 -5.74 -5.44
CA VAL A 64 0.94 -4.29 -5.43
C VAL A 64 1.69 -3.92 -4.16
N TRP A 65 2.90 -3.37 -4.32
CA TRP A 65 3.72 -2.84 -3.25
C TRP A 65 3.43 -1.37 -3.01
N ILE A 66 3.28 -1.00 -1.72
CA ILE A 66 3.06 0.38 -1.27
C ILE A 66 4.20 0.75 -0.31
N HIS A 67 4.98 1.76 -0.68
CA HIS A 67 6.14 2.22 0.10
C HIS A 67 5.72 2.94 1.39
N GLY A 68 6.63 2.96 2.36
CA GLY A 68 6.51 3.72 3.60
C GLY A 68 6.90 5.19 3.47
N GLY A 69 7.43 5.74 4.57
CA GLY A 69 7.89 7.13 4.62
C GLY A 69 6.95 8.08 5.38
N GLY A 70 6.16 7.57 6.35
CA GLY A 70 5.28 8.37 7.22
C GLY A 70 4.25 9.18 6.44
N TRP A 71 3.81 8.68 5.30
CA TRP A 71 2.91 9.36 4.34
C TRP A 71 3.43 10.71 3.83
N MET A 72 4.66 11.11 4.13
CA MET A 72 5.26 12.41 3.78
C MET A 72 6.42 12.30 2.80
N PHE A 73 7.03 11.14 2.69
CA PHE A 73 8.25 10.91 1.93
C PHE A 73 8.17 9.65 1.08
N GLY A 74 9.15 9.51 0.20
CA GLY A 74 9.30 8.33 -0.63
C GLY A 74 8.58 8.45 -1.97
N ASP A 75 8.81 7.46 -2.77
CA ASP A 75 8.13 7.22 -4.03
C ASP A 75 8.14 5.71 -4.35
N ARG A 76 7.53 5.32 -5.46
CA ARG A 76 7.44 3.92 -5.92
C ARG A 76 8.77 3.17 -6.02
N ARG A 77 9.93 3.85 -5.96
CA ARG A 77 11.26 3.25 -6.04
C ARG A 77 11.91 3.05 -4.67
N CYS A 78 11.27 3.59 -3.63
CA CYS A 78 11.79 3.49 -2.27
C CYS A 78 11.49 2.11 -1.68
N LEU A 79 12.50 1.52 -1.07
CA LEU A 79 12.42 0.34 -0.22
C LEU A 79 13.03 0.67 1.15
N PRO A 80 12.67 -0.07 2.22
CA PRO A 80 13.36 0.04 3.50
C PRO A 80 14.88 -0.08 3.32
N GLU A 81 15.65 0.74 4.06
CA GLU A 81 17.12 0.77 3.95
C GLU A 81 17.79 -0.56 4.37
N THR A 82 17.09 -1.40 5.11
CA THR A 82 17.53 -2.75 5.49
C THR A 82 17.51 -3.74 4.34
N LEU A 83 16.80 -3.43 3.25
CA LEU A 83 16.74 -4.26 2.05
C LEU A 83 17.86 -3.90 1.06
N ARG A 84 18.34 -4.90 0.31
CA ARG A 84 19.17 -4.65 -0.87
C ARG A 84 18.34 -3.93 -1.95
N PRO A 85 18.96 -3.09 -2.79
CA PRO A 85 18.26 -2.47 -3.91
C PRO A 85 17.52 -3.51 -4.76
N ASN A 86 16.26 -3.27 -5.04
CA ASN A 86 15.35 -4.15 -5.82
C ASN A 86 15.07 -5.53 -5.22
N GLN A 87 15.57 -5.88 -4.05
CA GLN A 87 15.46 -7.24 -3.47
C GLN A 87 14.04 -7.79 -3.52
N LEU A 88 13.09 -7.01 -3.03
CA LEU A 88 11.69 -7.39 -2.96
C LEU A 88 11.09 -7.67 -4.36
N PHE A 89 11.46 -6.87 -5.36
CA PHE A 89 10.99 -7.04 -6.74
C PHE A 89 11.61 -8.27 -7.39
N GLU A 90 12.92 -8.48 -7.19
CA GLU A 90 13.66 -9.63 -7.73
C GLU A 90 13.15 -10.95 -7.11
N GLU A 91 12.92 -10.99 -5.82
CA GLU A 91 12.39 -12.19 -5.13
C GLU A 91 10.96 -12.52 -5.55
N SER A 92 10.10 -11.50 -5.74
CA SER A 92 8.75 -11.68 -6.27
C SER A 92 8.77 -12.27 -7.68
N VAL A 93 9.59 -11.69 -8.58
CA VAL A 93 9.76 -12.17 -9.95
C VAL A 93 10.29 -13.60 -9.97
N ALA A 94 11.29 -13.93 -9.13
CA ALA A 94 11.84 -15.28 -9.01
C ALA A 94 10.79 -16.32 -8.54
N ALA A 95 9.83 -15.89 -7.71
CA ALA A 95 8.71 -16.72 -7.26
C ALA A 95 7.58 -16.84 -8.31
N GLY A 96 7.69 -16.17 -9.45
CA GLY A 96 6.68 -16.18 -10.51
C GLY A 96 5.52 -15.22 -10.27
N LEU A 97 5.70 -14.21 -9.41
CA LEU A 97 4.75 -13.15 -9.16
C LEU A 97 5.13 -11.90 -9.96
N ALA A 98 4.16 -11.26 -10.60
CA ALA A 98 4.33 -9.89 -11.04
C ALA A 98 4.20 -8.97 -9.83
N ILE A 99 4.98 -7.89 -9.81
CA ILE A 99 4.89 -6.89 -8.75
C ILE A 99 4.82 -5.49 -9.34
N ALA A 100 3.83 -4.71 -8.91
CA ALA A 100 3.71 -3.31 -9.20
C ALA A 100 4.05 -2.49 -7.96
N THR A 101 4.75 -1.38 -8.14
CA THR A 101 5.01 -0.41 -7.07
C THR A 101 4.42 0.94 -7.47
N ILE A 102 3.85 1.67 -6.52
CA ILE A 102 3.02 2.82 -6.80
C ILE A 102 3.47 4.07 -6.07
N ASP A 103 3.33 5.23 -6.73
CA ASP A 103 3.29 6.52 -6.03
C ASP A 103 1.90 6.72 -5.40
N TYR A 104 1.84 7.50 -4.34
CA TYR A 104 0.60 8.08 -3.82
C TYR A 104 0.85 9.53 -3.38
N ARG A 105 -0.19 10.34 -3.25
CA ARG A 105 -0.07 11.72 -2.74
C ARG A 105 0.34 11.69 -1.28
N HIS A 106 1.31 12.54 -0.95
CA HIS A 106 1.74 12.67 0.44
C HIS A 106 0.73 13.46 1.27
N ALA A 107 0.79 13.30 2.59
CA ALA A 107 -0.07 14.04 3.53
C ALA A 107 0.09 15.56 3.43
N LEU A 108 1.27 16.01 3.00
CA LEU A 108 1.54 17.43 2.67
C LEU A 108 0.86 17.90 1.36
N GLU A 109 0.48 16.99 0.47
CA GLU A 109 -0.24 17.30 -0.77
C GLU A 109 -1.77 17.26 -0.55
N ALA A 110 -2.25 16.27 0.22
CA ALA A 110 -3.67 16.09 0.53
C ALA A 110 -3.84 15.20 1.77
N HIS A 111 -4.86 15.47 2.58
CA HIS A 111 -5.22 14.62 3.71
C HIS A 111 -5.92 13.33 3.27
N PHE A 112 -6.05 12.39 4.20
CA PHE A 112 -6.89 11.20 4.02
C PHE A 112 -8.32 11.62 3.58
N PRO A 113 -8.94 10.90 2.64
CA PRO A 113 -8.57 9.58 2.09
C PRO A 113 -7.78 9.63 0.76
N ALA A 114 -7.08 10.72 0.45
CA ALA A 114 -6.42 10.89 -0.84
C ALA A 114 -5.43 9.76 -1.16
N GLN A 115 -4.63 9.31 -0.21
CA GLN A 115 -3.64 8.24 -0.34
C GLN A 115 -4.29 6.89 -0.66
N LEU A 116 -5.40 6.60 0.01
CA LEU A 116 -6.20 5.40 -0.25
C LEU A 116 -6.84 5.42 -1.64
N HIS A 117 -7.38 6.58 -2.05
CA HIS A 117 -7.93 6.76 -3.40
C HIS A 117 -6.88 6.53 -4.48
N ASP A 118 -5.64 6.95 -4.23
CA ASP A 118 -4.52 6.78 -5.15
C ASP A 118 -4.12 5.30 -5.27
N ALA A 119 -3.97 4.59 -4.14
CA ALA A 119 -3.68 3.16 -4.13
C ALA A 119 -4.78 2.35 -4.84
N LYS A 120 -6.05 2.63 -4.57
CA LYS A 120 -7.18 2.02 -5.25
C LYS A 120 -7.22 2.32 -6.75
N ALA A 121 -6.89 3.56 -7.15
CA ALA A 121 -6.80 3.94 -8.56
C ALA A 121 -5.69 3.17 -9.29
N ALA A 122 -4.55 2.92 -8.65
CA ALA A 122 -3.48 2.10 -9.21
C ALA A 122 -3.94 0.65 -9.45
N ILE A 123 -4.67 0.05 -8.49
CA ILE A 123 -5.22 -1.30 -8.64
C ILE A 123 -6.24 -1.35 -9.79
N ARG A 124 -7.13 -0.37 -9.89
CA ARG A 124 -8.09 -0.27 -11.01
C ARG A 124 -7.38 -0.14 -12.35
N TYR A 125 -6.32 0.66 -12.40
CA TYR A 125 -5.51 0.80 -13.61
C TYR A 125 -4.88 -0.53 -14.04
N LEU A 126 -4.26 -1.24 -13.11
CA LEU A 126 -3.63 -2.54 -13.35
C LEU A 126 -4.62 -3.58 -13.86
N ARG A 127 -5.84 -3.63 -13.30
CA ARG A 127 -6.93 -4.50 -13.80
C ARG A 127 -7.36 -4.11 -15.22
N ALA A 128 -7.55 -2.82 -15.48
CA ALA A 128 -8.00 -2.35 -16.79
C ALA A 128 -6.98 -2.63 -17.91
N HIS A 129 -5.71 -2.70 -17.58
CA HIS A 129 -4.62 -2.90 -18.53
C HIS A 129 -3.92 -4.26 -18.36
N ALA A 130 -4.57 -5.22 -17.69
CA ALA A 130 -3.99 -6.53 -17.40
C ALA A 130 -3.47 -7.24 -18.66
N ASP A 131 -4.27 -7.27 -19.73
CA ASP A 131 -3.89 -7.90 -21.00
C ASP A 131 -2.67 -7.22 -21.64
N ALA A 132 -2.63 -5.88 -21.65
CA ALA A 132 -1.53 -5.10 -22.23
C ALA A 132 -0.23 -5.29 -21.44
N LEU A 133 -0.33 -5.45 -20.13
CA LEU A 133 0.80 -5.68 -19.23
C LEU A 133 1.19 -7.16 -19.12
N GLY A 134 0.32 -8.07 -19.59
CA GLY A 134 0.52 -9.52 -19.50
C GLY A 134 0.37 -10.05 -18.08
N LEU A 135 -0.63 -9.57 -17.32
CA LEU A 135 -0.88 -9.88 -15.91
C LEU A 135 -2.14 -10.73 -15.73
N ASP A 136 -2.13 -11.61 -14.74
CA ASP A 136 -3.36 -12.18 -14.18
C ASP A 136 -3.80 -11.33 -12.98
N THR A 137 -4.93 -10.66 -13.12
CA THR A 137 -5.54 -9.83 -12.09
C THR A 137 -6.84 -10.43 -11.56
N THR A 138 -7.09 -11.71 -11.80
CA THR A 138 -8.24 -12.43 -11.21
C THR A 138 -8.14 -12.46 -9.69
N LYS A 139 -6.90 -12.52 -9.17
CA LYS A 139 -6.55 -12.30 -7.77
C LYS A 139 -5.39 -11.33 -7.66
N ILE A 140 -5.47 -10.42 -6.70
CA ILE A 140 -4.43 -9.42 -6.43
C ILE A 140 -4.05 -9.46 -4.96
N GLY A 141 -2.75 -9.49 -4.69
CA GLY A 141 -2.18 -9.23 -3.36
C GLY A 141 -1.79 -7.76 -3.21
N VAL A 142 -1.89 -7.25 -2.00
CA VAL A 142 -1.30 -5.97 -1.64
C VAL A 142 -0.29 -6.17 -0.53
N TRP A 143 0.82 -5.46 -0.62
CA TRP A 143 1.92 -5.54 0.33
C TRP A 143 2.48 -4.13 0.60
N GLY A 144 2.67 -3.77 1.85
CA GLY A 144 3.21 -2.47 2.18
C GLY A 144 4.00 -2.49 3.49
N GLU A 145 4.75 -1.44 3.71
CA GLU A 145 5.56 -1.27 4.92
C GLU A 145 5.28 0.07 5.60
N SER A 146 5.25 0.14 6.93
CA SER A 146 5.03 1.36 7.71
C SER A 146 3.77 2.11 7.24
N ALA A 147 3.88 3.35 6.79
CA ALA A 147 2.79 4.10 6.16
C ALA A 147 2.16 3.34 4.97
N GLY A 148 2.95 2.59 4.21
CA GLY A 148 2.45 1.72 3.13
C GLY A 148 1.74 0.47 3.66
N GLY A 149 2.16 -0.09 4.79
CA GLY A 149 1.47 -1.17 5.50
C GLY A 149 0.08 -0.74 5.95
N HIS A 150 -0.03 0.44 6.54
CA HIS A 150 -1.30 1.10 6.86
C HIS A 150 -2.21 1.22 5.62
N LEU A 151 -1.68 1.71 4.48
CA LEU A 151 -2.45 1.84 3.25
C LEU A 151 -2.83 0.47 2.66
N ALA A 152 -1.94 -0.52 2.74
CA ALA A 152 -2.23 -1.89 2.31
C ALA A 152 -3.37 -2.51 3.13
N ALA A 153 -3.34 -2.32 4.45
CA ALA A 153 -4.43 -2.74 5.33
C ALA A 153 -5.74 -2.05 4.97
N LEU A 154 -5.75 -0.72 4.77
CA LEU A 154 -6.93 0.02 4.34
C LEU A 154 -7.47 -0.47 3.00
N VAL A 155 -6.61 -0.70 2.00
CA VAL A 155 -7.03 -1.26 0.70
C VAL A 155 -7.76 -2.59 0.90
N GLY A 156 -7.19 -3.49 1.71
CA GLY A 156 -7.81 -4.78 2.01
C GLY A 156 -9.15 -4.68 2.73
N LEU A 157 -9.25 -3.77 3.68
CA LEU A 157 -10.41 -3.65 4.57
C LEU A 157 -11.56 -2.80 3.98
N THR A 158 -11.29 -1.99 2.96
CA THR A 158 -12.28 -1.04 2.41
C THR A 158 -12.75 -1.38 0.99
N GLY A 159 -12.58 -2.63 0.55
CA GLY A 159 -12.94 -3.04 -0.81
C GLY A 159 -14.41 -2.82 -1.17
N GLU A 160 -15.32 -2.86 -0.20
CA GLU A 160 -16.76 -2.66 -0.36
C GLU A 160 -17.24 -1.25 0.03
N HIS A 161 -16.34 -0.36 0.44
CA HIS A 161 -16.66 1.00 0.87
C HIS A 161 -16.66 1.97 -0.32
N ALA A 162 -17.83 2.18 -0.93
CA ALA A 162 -17.98 3.04 -2.11
C ALA A 162 -17.52 4.48 -1.87
N GLU A 163 -17.69 5.01 -0.65
CA GLU A 163 -17.28 6.34 -0.24
C GLU A 163 -15.75 6.51 -0.18
N LEU A 164 -15.01 5.40 -0.03
CA LEU A 164 -13.55 5.34 0.01
C LEU A 164 -12.93 4.87 -1.32
N GLU A 165 -13.72 4.71 -2.37
CA GLU A 165 -13.23 4.24 -3.68
C GLU A 165 -12.48 5.32 -4.46
N GLY A 166 -12.84 6.57 -4.26
CA GLY A 166 -12.28 7.69 -5.00
C GLY A 166 -12.72 7.73 -6.47
N ALA A 167 -12.42 8.85 -7.15
CA ALA A 167 -12.87 9.11 -8.51
C ALA A 167 -11.75 9.58 -9.46
N ILE A 168 -10.49 9.15 -9.20
CA ILE A 168 -9.34 9.45 -10.07
C ILE A 168 -8.90 8.23 -10.88
N GLY A 169 -8.21 8.48 -11.98
CA GLY A 169 -7.69 7.41 -12.86
C GLY A 169 -8.79 6.61 -13.54
N VAL A 170 -8.57 5.31 -13.69
CA VAL A 170 -9.55 4.38 -14.26
C VAL A 170 -10.73 4.20 -13.30
N LEU A 171 -11.95 4.31 -13.84
CA LEU A 171 -13.20 4.08 -13.12
C LEU A 171 -13.84 2.77 -13.60
N ARG A 172 -14.81 2.25 -12.85
CA ARG A 172 -15.60 1.06 -13.19
C ARG A 172 -14.80 -0.26 -13.26
N GLN A 173 -13.67 -0.30 -12.56
CA GLN A 173 -12.94 -1.52 -12.23
C GLN A 173 -12.97 -1.71 -10.72
N SER A 174 -12.84 -2.95 -10.26
CA SER A 174 -12.72 -3.25 -8.83
C SER A 174 -11.34 -2.88 -8.32
N SER A 175 -11.27 -2.32 -7.11
CA SER A 175 -10.03 -2.13 -6.35
C SER A 175 -9.84 -3.18 -5.24
N THR A 176 -10.73 -4.18 -5.15
CA THR A 176 -10.64 -5.24 -4.13
C THR A 176 -9.35 -6.05 -4.30
N VAL A 177 -8.84 -6.56 -3.19
CA VAL A 177 -7.67 -7.43 -3.14
C VAL A 177 -7.98 -8.70 -2.37
N ASP A 178 -7.23 -9.76 -2.62
CA ASP A 178 -7.51 -11.11 -2.13
C ASP A 178 -6.61 -11.51 -0.95
N VAL A 179 -5.55 -10.77 -0.70
CA VAL A 179 -4.59 -11.03 0.39
C VAL A 179 -3.81 -9.76 0.71
N VAL A 180 -3.50 -9.57 1.99
CA VAL A 180 -2.71 -8.43 2.49
C VAL A 180 -1.46 -8.93 3.19
N VAL A 181 -0.32 -8.32 2.89
CA VAL A 181 0.89 -8.39 3.71
C VAL A 181 1.16 -7.00 4.26
N ASP A 182 1.19 -6.89 5.58
CA ASP A 182 1.41 -5.66 6.31
C ASP A 182 2.70 -5.78 7.12
N TRP A 183 3.72 -5.01 6.75
CA TRP A 183 4.93 -4.85 7.51
C TRP A 183 4.81 -3.62 8.41
N TYR A 184 4.67 -3.86 9.72
CA TYR A 184 4.68 -2.83 10.77
C TYR A 184 3.84 -1.58 10.46
N GLY A 185 2.69 -1.72 9.83
CA GLY A 185 1.77 -0.61 9.56
C GLY A 185 0.98 -0.20 10.81
N PRO A 186 0.75 1.11 11.03
CA PRO A 186 -0.18 1.55 12.06
C PRO A 186 -1.61 1.10 11.76
N ALA A 187 -2.27 0.47 12.71
CA ALA A 187 -3.65 -0.01 12.58
C ALA A 187 -4.68 0.93 13.22
N ASP A 188 -4.28 1.57 14.31
CA ASP A 188 -5.07 2.56 15.05
C ASP A 188 -4.24 3.81 15.29
N LEU A 189 -4.55 4.88 14.58
CA LEU A 189 -3.77 6.12 14.65
C LEU A 189 -3.89 6.81 16.01
N ALA A 190 -4.94 6.53 16.80
CA ALA A 190 -5.08 7.03 18.15
C ALA A 190 -4.10 6.38 19.15
N LEU A 191 -3.60 5.18 18.84
CA LEU A 191 -2.59 4.46 19.63
C LEU A 191 -1.15 4.86 19.28
N GLN A 192 -0.92 5.71 18.27
CA GLN A 192 0.42 6.19 17.98
C GLN A 192 0.93 7.09 19.11
N PRO A 193 2.20 6.92 19.53
CA PRO A 193 2.78 7.78 20.54
C PRO A 193 2.80 9.23 20.05
N ARG A 194 2.08 10.11 20.75
CA ARG A 194 2.09 11.56 20.48
C ARG A 194 3.36 12.24 20.97
N GLU A 195 4.13 11.57 21.82
CA GLU A 195 5.40 12.01 22.36
C GLU A 195 6.53 11.16 21.78
N GLY A 196 7.53 11.76 21.15
CA GLY A 196 8.71 10.96 20.81
C GLY A 196 9.49 11.34 19.56
N ARG A 197 9.19 12.43 18.90
CA ARG A 197 10.24 13.01 18.05
C ARG A 197 11.30 13.60 18.97
N SER A 198 12.51 13.05 18.92
CA SER A 198 13.60 13.63 19.70
C SER A 198 13.65 15.14 19.44
N VAL A 199 13.87 15.92 20.48
CA VAL A 199 14.00 17.40 20.40
C VAL A 199 15.04 17.80 19.36
N GLU A 200 16.05 16.95 19.12
CA GLU A 200 17.10 17.14 18.13
C GLU A 200 16.59 16.99 16.68
N ILE A 201 15.66 16.05 16.42
CA ILE A 201 15.04 15.89 15.09
C ILE A 201 14.06 17.03 14.86
N ALA A 202 13.21 17.35 15.84
CA ALA A 202 12.26 18.45 15.75
C ALA A 202 12.95 19.80 15.46
N ALA A 203 14.12 20.06 16.05
CA ALA A 203 14.87 21.29 15.82
C ALA A 203 15.42 21.45 14.38
N LYS A 204 15.45 20.38 13.59
CA LYS A 204 15.93 20.36 12.21
C LYS A 204 14.83 20.33 11.15
N LEU A 205 13.57 20.16 11.58
CA LEU A 205 12.43 20.05 10.66
C LEU A 205 11.75 21.41 10.46
N PRO A 206 11.23 21.69 9.26
CA PRO A 206 10.32 22.82 9.05
C PRO A 206 9.07 22.72 9.95
N PRO A 207 8.47 23.86 10.36
CA PRO A 207 7.31 23.86 11.27
C PRO A 207 6.16 22.96 10.83
N GLU A 208 5.90 22.88 9.53
CA GLU A 208 4.86 22.03 8.92
C GLU A 208 5.13 20.52 9.09
N MET A 209 6.37 20.14 9.36
CA MET A 209 6.78 18.76 9.62
C MET A 209 6.87 18.44 11.11
N LEU A 210 6.53 19.38 11.99
CA LEU A 210 6.47 19.16 13.44
C LEU A 210 5.12 18.53 13.87
N THR A 211 4.10 18.66 13.02
CA THR A 211 2.83 17.93 13.22
C THR A 211 3.11 16.43 13.13
N PRO A 212 2.58 15.62 14.07
CA PRO A 212 2.66 14.17 13.97
C PRO A 212 2.17 13.67 12.61
N PRO A 213 2.85 12.71 11.96
CA PRO A 213 2.50 12.25 10.62
C PRO A 213 1.06 11.73 10.50
N GLU A 214 0.57 11.07 11.53
CA GLU A 214 -0.79 10.56 11.64
C GLU A 214 -1.83 11.69 11.70
N GLU A 215 -1.55 12.77 12.42
CA GLU A 215 -2.43 13.93 12.49
C GLU A 215 -2.41 14.71 11.17
N LEU A 216 -1.24 14.79 10.52
CA LEU A 216 -1.11 15.39 9.20
C LEU A 216 -1.86 14.59 8.15
N LEU A 217 -1.72 13.25 8.18
CA LEU A 217 -2.48 12.37 7.28
C LEU A 217 -3.98 12.55 7.46
N ALA A 218 -4.45 12.42 8.70
CA ALA A 218 -5.88 12.48 9.02
C ALA A 218 -6.49 13.87 8.77
N GLY A 219 -5.69 14.94 8.80
CA GLY A 219 -6.14 16.33 8.70
C GLY A 219 -6.67 16.88 10.02
N GLY A 220 -6.33 16.25 11.14
CA GLY A 220 -6.72 16.62 12.49
C GLY A 220 -6.30 15.59 13.52
N ASN A 221 -6.55 15.89 14.80
CA ASN A 221 -6.12 15.07 15.93
C ASN A 221 -7.26 14.66 16.89
N ASP A 222 -8.49 14.93 16.53
CA ASP A 222 -9.64 14.45 17.27
C ASP A 222 -9.88 12.96 17.02
N GLU A 223 -10.52 12.29 17.96
CA GLU A 223 -10.73 10.84 17.94
C GLU A 223 -11.47 10.36 16.67
N HIS A 224 -12.47 11.13 16.22
CA HIS A 224 -13.22 10.76 15.02
C HIS A 224 -12.36 10.84 13.77
N THR A 225 -11.61 11.92 13.60
CA THR A 225 -10.74 12.15 12.44
C THR A 225 -9.66 11.06 12.34
N LEU A 226 -9.02 10.71 13.48
CA LEU A 226 -8.03 9.63 13.51
C LEU A 226 -8.68 8.26 13.25
N ALA A 227 -9.86 7.99 13.80
CA ALA A 227 -10.57 6.73 13.59
C ALA A 227 -10.95 6.52 12.11
N VAL A 228 -11.39 7.57 11.41
CA VAL A 228 -11.72 7.51 9.99
C VAL A 228 -10.51 7.14 9.12
N ALA A 229 -9.31 7.51 9.53
CA ALA A 229 -8.07 7.16 8.85
C ALA A 229 -7.43 5.84 9.35
N SER A 230 -8.03 5.16 10.35
CA SER A 230 -7.47 3.97 10.99
C SER A 230 -8.00 2.67 10.38
N PRO A 231 -7.15 1.74 9.91
CA PRO A 231 -7.55 0.43 9.40
C PRO A 231 -8.49 -0.35 10.31
N ILE A 232 -8.26 -0.32 11.62
CA ILE A 232 -9.04 -1.08 12.60
C ILE A 232 -10.55 -0.73 12.57
N SER A 233 -10.90 0.49 12.13
CA SER A 233 -12.28 0.95 12.01
C SER A 233 -13.07 0.25 10.90
N TYR A 234 -12.39 -0.44 9.98
CA TYR A 234 -13.00 -1.07 8.81
C TYR A 234 -12.93 -2.60 8.84
N VAL A 235 -12.56 -3.19 9.99
CA VAL A 235 -12.50 -4.65 10.12
C VAL A 235 -13.90 -5.25 10.06
N THR A 236 -14.12 -6.14 9.09
CA THR A 236 -15.38 -6.87 8.89
C THR A 236 -15.10 -8.33 8.52
N PRO A 237 -16.08 -9.24 8.62
CA PRO A 237 -15.93 -10.63 8.18
C PRO A 237 -15.61 -10.80 6.68
N ALA A 238 -15.81 -9.76 5.86
CA ALA A 238 -15.51 -9.76 4.43
C ALA A 238 -14.05 -9.43 4.11
N ALA A 239 -13.23 -9.09 5.11
CA ALA A 239 -11.82 -8.78 4.92
C ALA A 239 -11.04 -9.98 4.36
N PRO A 240 -10.05 -9.75 3.47
CA PRO A 240 -9.17 -10.81 2.99
C PRO A 240 -8.25 -11.33 4.10
N PRO A 241 -7.54 -12.46 3.90
CA PRO A 241 -6.53 -12.93 4.84
C PRO A 241 -5.34 -11.97 4.92
N PHE A 242 -4.76 -11.87 6.12
CA PHE A 242 -3.63 -11.01 6.46
C PHE A 242 -2.40 -11.80 6.93
N LEU A 243 -1.22 -11.35 6.49
CA LEU A 243 0.06 -11.62 7.13
C LEU A 243 0.61 -10.29 7.66
N LEU A 244 0.79 -10.20 8.98
CA LEU A 244 1.43 -9.06 9.64
C LEU A 244 2.82 -9.49 10.10
N ILE A 245 3.85 -8.69 9.83
CA ILE A 245 5.22 -8.94 10.29
C ILE A 245 5.73 -7.68 10.97
N HIS A 246 6.18 -7.80 12.22
CA HIS A 246 6.52 -6.62 13.02
C HIS A 246 7.68 -6.90 13.98
N GLY A 247 8.59 -5.94 14.10
CA GLY A 247 9.67 -5.96 15.08
C GLY A 247 9.14 -5.74 16.50
N THR A 248 9.51 -6.59 17.46
CA THR A 248 8.99 -6.50 18.84
C THR A 248 9.55 -5.31 19.63
N ALA A 249 10.63 -4.70 19.15
CA ALA A 249 11.26 -3.53 19.75
C ALA A 249 11.08 -2.25 18.89
N ASP A 250 10.08 -2.23 18.00
CA ASP A 250 9.82 -1.11 17.11
C ASP A 250 9.50 0.18 17.91
N THR A 251 10.36 1.18 17.76
CA THR A 251 10.29 2.46 18.46
C THR A 251 9.53 3.54 17.70
N VAL A 252 9.17 3.29 16.44
CA VAL A 252 8.45 4.22 15.55
C VAL A 252 6.96 3.88 15.49
N VAL A 253 6.66 2.63 15.17
CA VAL A 253 5.31 2.08 15.16
C VAL A 253 5.24 0.98 16.23
N PRO A 254 4.60 1.21 17.37
CA PRO A 254 4.59 0.24 18.45
C PRO A 254 4.02 -1.12 18.02
N TYR A 255 4.66 -2.21 18.43
CA TYR A 255 4.26 -3.58 18.10
C TYR A 255 2.78 -3.89 18.38
N VAL A 256 2.20 -3.22 19.41
CA VAL A 256 0.78 -3.32 19.76
C VAL A 256 -0.15 -2.99 18.58
N GLN A 257 0.28 -2.20 17.61
CA GLN A 257 -0.51 -1.88 16.42
C GLN A 257 -0.88 -3.15 15.62
N SER A 258 0.08 -4.03 15.40
CA SER A 258 -0.17 -5.32 14.74
C SER A 258 -0.95 -6.28 15.63
N GLU A 259 -0.75 -6.24 16.95
CA GLU A 259 -1.51 -7.08 17.88
C GLU A 259 -3.00 -6.74 17.87
N VAL A 260 -3.35 -5.44 17.93
CA VAL A 260 -4.77 -5.03 17.94
C VAL A 260 -5.46 -5.33 16.62
N LEU A 261 -4.78 -5.14 15.48
CA LEU A 261 -5.35 -5.49 14.18
C LEU A 261 -5.54 -7.00 14.03
N THR A 262 -4.53 -7.79 14.39
CA THR A 262 -4.62 -9.26 14.35
C THR A 262 -5.78 -9.77 15.20
N ARG A 263 -5.94 -9.24 16.41
CA ARG A 263 -7.05 -9.60 17.29
C ARG A 263 -8.40 -9.22 16.68
N ALA A 264 -8.54 -8.00 16.20
CA ALA A 264 -9.79 -7.53 15.59
C ALA A 264 -10.20 -8.38 14.38
N LEU A 265 -9.25 -8.77 13.52
CA LEU A 265 -9.49 -9.67 12.39
C LEU A 265 -9.93 -11.07 12.86
N ALA A 266 -9.25 -11.63 13.86
CA ALA A 266 -9.59 -12.93 14.42
C ALA A 266 -10.98 -12.94 15.08
N ASP A 267 -11.36 -11.87 15.77
CA ASP A 267 -12.65 -11.73 16.45
C ASP A 267 -13.83 -11.77 15.45
N VAL A 268 -13.62 -11.37 14.19
CA VAL A 268 -14.61 -11.47 13.12
C VAL A 268 -14.42 -12.72 12.23
N GLY A 269 -13.52 -13.62 12.58
CA GLY A 269 -13.28 -14.88 11.87
C GLY A 269 -12.40 -14.79 10.63
N VAL A 270 -11.70 -13.68 10.42
CA VAL A 270 -10.75 -13.51 9.32
C VAL A 270 -9.40 -14.15 9.68
N SER A 271 -8.80 -14.84 8.71
CA SER A 271 -7.46 -15.43 8.89
C SER A 271 -6.42 -14.31 8.97
N ALA A 272 -5.79 -14.14 10.11
CA ALA A 272 -4.69 -13.21 10.33
C ALA A 272 -3.53 -13.93 11.04
N GLN A 273 -2.33 -13.81 10.48
CA GLN A 273 -1.10 -14.34 11.05
C GLN A 273 -0.19 -13.17 11.42
N LEU A 274 0.17 -13.06 12.71
CA LEU A 274 1.18 -12.12 13.18
C LEU A 274 2.50 -12.89 13.40
N VAL A 275 3.56 -12.40 12.77
CA VAL A 275 4.92 -12.92 12.90
C VAL A 275 5.78 -11.89 13.60
N PRO A 276 6.15 -12.11 14.88
CA PRO A 276 7.07 -11.24 15.59
C PRO A 276 8.50 -11.43 15.09
N ILE A 277 9.22 -10.34 14.89
CA ILE A 277 10.67 -10.33 14.67
C ILE A 277 11.32 -9.85 15.97
N GLU A 278 11.78 -10.83 16.75
CA GLU A 278 12.27 -10.57 18.11
C GLU A 278 13.44 -9.59 18.15
N GLY A 279 13.29 -8.52 18.96
CA GLY A 279 14.30 -7.50 19.19
C GLY A 279 14.54 -6.54 18.02
N ALA A 280 13.87 -6.73 16.89
CA ALA A 280 14.00 -5.83 15.77
C ALA A 280 13.27 -4.50 16.03
N ASP A 281 13.92 -3.40 15.64
CA ASP A 281 13.32 -2.07 15.61
C ASP A 281 12.64 -1.83 14.26
N HIS A 282 12.15 -0.58 14.02
CA HIS A 282 11.47 -0.19 12.79
C HIS A 282 12.30 -0.54 11.55
N ILE A 283 11.62 -0.89 10.46
CA ILE A 283 12.20 -1.43 9.21
C ILE A 283 13.00 -2.74 9.42
N PHE A 284 12.70 -3.48 10.50
CA PHE A 284 13.43 -4.66 10.94
C PHE A 284 14.91 -4.38 11.27
N ASN A 285 15.26 -3.15 11.64
CA ASN A 285 16.60 -2.80 12.01
C ASN A 285 17.06 -3.63 13.23
N GLY A 286 18.29 -4.14 13.17
CA GLY A 286 18.84 -5.05 14.19
C GLY A 286 18.48 -6.54 13.98
N HIS A 287 17.74 -6.88 12.91
CA HIS A 287 17.52 -8.27 12.51
C HIS A 287 18.52 -8.69 11.42
N ASP A 288 19.21 -9.80 11.64
CA ASP A 288 20.31 -10.23 10.76
C ASP A 288 19.86 -10.96 9.48
N ASP A 289 18.64 -11.56 9.48
CA ASP A 289 18.13 -12.36 8.35
C ASP A 289 16.89 -11.73 7.70
N ILE A 290 17.08 -10.53 7.14
CA ILE A 290 16.04 -9.82 6.38
C ILE A 290 15.56 -10.64 5.17
N ASP A 291 16.45 -11.43 4.57
CA ASP A 291 16.10 -12.31 3.45
C ASP A 291 15.00 -13.29 3.81
N SER A 292 14.97 -13.80 5.05
CA SER A 292 13.91 -14.69 5.52
C SER A 292 12.55 -13.98 5.64
N VAL A 293 12.54 -12.72 6.03
CA VAL A 293 11.33 -11.91 6.13
C VAL A 293 10.71 -11.66 4.75
N VAL A 294 11.56 -11.31 3.76
CA VAL A 294 11.13 -11.13 2.37
C VAL A 294 10.59 -12.45 1.82
N ARG A 295 11.33 -13.57 1.96
CA ARG A 295 10.89 -14.89 1.49
C ARG A 295 9.57 -15.32 2.11
N LEU A 296 9.38 -15.14 3.43
CA LEU A 296 8.14 -15.46 4.10
C LEU A 296 6.95 -14.72 3.48
N SER A 297 7.11 -13.43 3.20
CA SER A 297 6.08 -12.61 2.58
C SER A 297 5.77 -13.04 1.14
N VAL A 298 6.81 -13.29 0.33
CA VAL A 298 6.67 -13.78 -1.05
C VAL A 298 6.00 -15.14 -1.10
N ASP A 299 6.41 -16.08 -0.23
CA ASP A 299 5.83 -17.43 -0.16
C ASP A 299 4.35 -17.38 0.26
N TYR A 300 4.02 -16.53 1.23
CA TYR A 300 2.64 -16.32 1.66
C TYR A 300 1.77 -15.80 0.50
N LEU A 301 2.23 -14.77 -0.20
CA LEU A 301 1.54 -14.19 -1.35
C LEU A 301 1.42 -15.21 -2.49
N ALA A 302 2.51 -15.90 -2.85
CA ALA A 302 2.50 -16.91 -3.90
C ALA A 302 1.52 -18.04 -3.61
N LYS A 303 1.42 -18.47 -2.36
CA LYS A 303 0.45 -19.49 -1.92
C LYS A 303 -0.99 -18.98 -2.02
N ALA A 304 -1.27 -17.76 -1.57
CA ALA A 304 -2.61 -17.20 -1.55
C ALA A 304 -3.15 -16.90 -2.95
N LEU A 305 -2.26 -16.46 -3.87
CA LEU A 305 -2.63 -16.04 -5.22
C LEU A 305 -2.63 -17.20 -6.24
N ARG A 306 -2.01 -18.33 -5.93
CA ARG A 306 -2.05 -19.50 -6.82
C ARG A 306 -3.47 -20.01 -6.93
N ILE A 307 -3.93 -20.18 -8.18
CA ILE A 307 -5.13 -20.96 -8.47
C ILE A 307 -4.72 -22.42 -8.25
N PRO A 308 -5.41 -23.19 -7.38
CA PRO A 308 -5.13 -24.62 -7.29
C PRO A 308 -5.26 -25.23 -8.67
N PRO A 309 -4.36 -26.17 -9.07
CA PRO A 309 -4.60 -26.93 -10.30
C PRO A 309 -5.97 -27.57 -10.18
N GLY A 310 -6.85 -27.28 -11.17
CA GLY A 310 -8.21 -27.80 -11.26
C GLY A 310 -8.23 -29.31 -11.47
#